data_3110bbf3473d7d71b951392cfeae5645
#
_entry.id   3110bbf3473d7d71b951392cfeae5645
#
_cell.length_a   1.000
_cell.length_b   1.000
_cell.length_c   1.000
_cell.angle_alpha   90.00
_cell.angle_beta   90.00
_cell.angle_gamma   90.00
#
_symmetry.space_group_name_H-M   'P 1'
#
loop_
_entity.id
_entity.type
_entity.pdbx_description
1 polymer ?
#
loop_
_entity_poly.entity_id
_entity_poly.type
_entity_poly.pdbx_seq_one_letter_code
_entity_poly.pdbx_strand_id
1 'polypeptide(L)'
;MLFTTTQQQEEIRKKVREFAEAEVKPIAFMLDKENKFPSEAIEKFGKMGLMGIPYPKEHGGAGLDILSYAIAVEELSRVDGGTGVILSAHVSLGSYPIYAYGTEEQKQLLF
;
A
#
# COMPACT_ATOMS: atom_id res chain seq x y z
N MET A 1 2.15 -7.85 -26.78
CA MET A 1 2.06 -7.39 -25.35
C MET A 1 1.67 -5.92 -25.34
N LEU A 2 0.65 -5.61 -24.56
CA LEU A 2 0.23 -4.22 -24.39
C LEU A 2 0.78 -3.67 -23.06
N PHE A 3 1.40 -2.50 -23.10
CA PHE A 3 1.90 -1.81 -21.92
C PHE A 3 0.92 -0.74 -21.43
N THR A 4 -0.37 -0.98 -21.66
CA THR A 4 -1.43 -0.08 -21.22
C THR A 4 -2.02 -0.58 -19.90
N THR A 5 -2.42 0.36 -19.06
CA THR A 5 -3.10 0.08 -17.80
C THR A 5 -4.62 0.14 -17.99
N THR A 6 -5.35 -0.54 -17.10
CA THR A 6 -6.81 -0.44 -17.06
C THR A 6 -7.24 0.86 -16.38
N GLN A 7 -8.53 1.22 -16.54
CA GLN A 7 -9.10 2.36 -15.85
C GLN A 7 -8.99 2.22 -14.32
N GLN A 8 -9.24 1.03 -13.79
CA GLN A 8 -9.13 0.76 -12.35
C GLN A 8 -7.70 0.96 -11.85
N GLN A 9 -6.71 0.52 -12.62
CA GLN A 9 -5.29 0.71 -12.29
C GLN A 9 -4.91 2.19 -12.29
N GLU A 10 -5.40 2.97 -13.25
CA GLU A 10 -5.16 4.41 -13.30
C GLU A 10 -5.88 5.16 -12.16
N GLU A 11 -7.04 4.70 -11.73
CA GLU A 11 -7.73 5.26 -10.57
C GLU A 11 -6.91 5.06 -9.29
N ILE A 12 -6.30 3.89 -9.11
CA ILE A 12 -5.38 3.63 -8.00
C ILE A 12 -4.15 4.54 -8.10
N ARG A 13 -3.56 4.68 -9.27
CA ARG A 13 -2.43 5.58 -9.48
C ARG A 13 -2.75 7.00 -9.03
N LYS A 14 -3.86 7.52 -9.49
CA LYS A 14 -4.32 8.87 -9.13
C LYS A 14 -4.53 9.02 -7.64
N LYS A 15 -5.25 8.08 -7.04
CA LYS A 15 -5.58 8.10 -5.61
C LYS A 15 -4.32 8.07 -4.74
N VAL A 16 -3.39 7.18 -5.05
CA VAL A 16 -2.14 7.05 -4.28
C VAL A 16 -1.22 8.25 -4.52
N ARG A 17 -1.15 8.76 -5.74
CA ARG A 17 -0.37 9.96 -6.05
C ARG A 17 -0.87 11.17 -5.27
N GLU A 18 -2.19 11.40 -5.25
CA GLU A 18 -2.79 12.50 -4.49
C GLU A 18 -2.47 12.38 -3.00
N PHE A 19 -2.59 11.17 -2.45
CA PHE A 19 -2.23 10.89 -1.06
C PHE A 19 -0.75 11.17 -0.81
N ALA A 20 0.14 10.66 -1.65
CA ALA A 20 1.58 10.81 -1.49
C ALA A 20 2.00 12.28 -1.52
N GLU A 21 1.46 13.06 -2.45
CA GLU A 21 1.75 14.50 -2.56
C GLU A 21 1.23 15.28 -1.34
N ALA A 22 0.05 14.95 -0.84
CA ALA A 22 -0.59 15.68 0.26
C ALA A 22 -0.05 15.27 1.65
N GLU A 23 0.17 13.98 1.88
CA GLU A 23 0.42 13.46 3.22
C GLU A 23 1.86 12.99 3.45
N VAL A 24 2.58 12.61 2.41
CA VAL A 24 3.94 12.06 2.54
C VAL A 24 5.00 13.06 2.14
N LYS A 25 4.86 13.70 1.00
CA LYS A 25 5.86 14.65 0.48
C LYS A 25 6.23 15.75 1.48
N PRO A 26 5.26 16.39 2.17
CA PRO A 26 5.58 17.48 3.11
C PRO A 26 6.46 17.05 4.30
N ILE A 27 6.43 15.77 4.68
CA ILE A 27 7.14 15.25 5.85
C ILE A 27 8.31 14.33 5.51
N ALA A 28 8.49 13.98 4.24
CA ALA A 28 9.48 12.99 3.79
C ALA A 28 10.92 13.37 4.22
N PHE A 29 11.32 14.60 4.02
CA PHE A 29 12.67 15.05 4.37
C PHE A 29 12.91 14.95 5.88
N MET A 30 11.95 15.39 6.70
CA MET A 30 12.05 15.35 8.15
C MET A 30 12.09 13.90 8.68
N LEU A 31 11.25 13.03 8.13
CA LEU A 31 11.23 11.62 8.52
C LEU A 31 12.58 10.94 8.24
N ASP A 32 13.15 11.22 7.08
CA ASP A 32 14.47 10.68 6.72
C ASP A 32 15.57 11.22 7.64
N LYS A 33 15.60 12.53 7.85
CA LYS A 33 16.59 13.19 8.71
C LYS A 33 16.54 12.70 10.15
N GLU A 34 15.33 12.47 10.68
CA GLU A 34 15.13 12.07 12.07
C GLU A 34 15.00 10.57 12.26
N ASN A 35 15.10 9.78 11.19
CA ASN A 35 14.90 8.33 11.20
C ASN A 35 13.57 7.92 11.83
N LYS A 36 12.49 8.64 11.48
CA LYS A 36 11.16 8.38 12.03
C LYS A 36 10.30 7.59 11.06
N PHE A 37 9.45 6.73 11.63
CA PHE A 37 8.43 6.00 10.89
C PHE A 37 7.25 6.94 10.60
N PRO A 38 6.67 6.92 9.38
CA PRO A 38 5.56 7.80 9.01
C PRO A 38 4.20 7.29 9.55
N SER A 39 4.07 7.22 10.88
CA SER A 39 2.92 6.58 11.55
C SER A 39 1.58 7.17 11.13
N GLU A 40 1.46 8.49 11.09
CA GLU A 40 0.20 9.14 10.74
C GLU A 40 -0.19 8.90 9.29
N ALA A 41 0.78 8.98 8.37
CA ALA A 41 0.52 8.72 6.96
C ALA A 41 0.10 7.26 6.72
N ILE A 42 0.78 6.32 7.37
CA ILE A 42 0.44 4.88 7.26
C ILE A 42 -0.93 4.59 7.85
N GLU A 43 -1.30 5.20 8.96
CA GLU A 43 -2.63 5.05 9.54
C GLU A 43 -3.71 5.55 8.58
N LYS A 44 -3.53 6.73 7.98
CA LYS A 44 -4.45 7.27 6.98
C LYS A 44 -4.54 6.38 5.76
N PHE A 45 -3.42 5.88 5.26
CA PHE A 45 -3.36 4.97 4.11
C PHE A 45 -4.13 3.68 4.39
N GLY A 46 -3.98 3.14 5.61
CA GLY A 46 -4.74 1.98 6.07
C GLY A 46 -6.25 2.24 6.11
N LYS A 47 -6.66 3.39 6.63
CA LYS A 47 -8.08 3.79 6.66
C LYS A 47 -8.69 3.95 5.26
N MET A 48 -7.88 4.24 4.26
CA MET A 48 -8.31 4.27 2.86
C MET A 48 -8.44 2.87 2.23
N GLY A 49 -8.10 1.81 2.97
CA GLY A 49 -8.16 0.43 2.49
C GLY A 49 -7.00 0.05 1.57
N LEU A 50 -5.90 0.80 1.61
CA LEU A 50 -4.80 0.64 0.65
C LEU A 50 -3.63 -0.19 1.18
N MET A 51 -3.69 -0.68 2.41
CA MET A 51 -2.66 -1.58 2.96
C MET A 51 -2.88 -3.06 2.56
N GLY A 52 -3.99 -3.37 1.92
CA GLY A 52 -4.32 -4.73 1.47
C GLY A 52 -4.82 -4.77 0.04
N ILE A 53 -4.19 -4.02 -0.86
CA ILE A 53 -4.66 -3.86 -2.25
C ILE A 53 -4.93 -5.19 -2.96
N PRO A 54 -4.01 -6.19 -2.96
CA PRO A 54 -4.25 -7.41 -3.74
C PRO A 54 -5.06 -8.48 -3.02
N TYR A 55 -5.45 -8.25 -1.78
CA TYR A 55 -6.18 -9.27 -1.00
C TYR A 55 -7.69 -9.14 -1.15
N PRO A 56 -8.43 -10.26 -1.01
CA PRO A 56 -9.88 -10.25 -1.18
C PRO A 56 -10.59 -9.33 -0.21
N LYS A 57 -11.71 -8.75 -0.65
CA LYS A 57 -12.56 -7.90 0.19
C LYS A 57 -13.10 -8.62 1.42
N GLU A 58 -13.35 -9.92 1.32
CA GLU A 58 -13.81 -10.76 2.44
C GLU A 58 -12.81 -10.80 3.60
N HIS A 59 -11.52 -10.54 3.33
CA HIS A 59 -10.48 -10.45 4.35
C HIS A 59 -10.09 -9.00 4.65
N GLY A 60 -10.88 -8.03 4.22
CA GLY A 60 -10.59 -6.62 4.45
C GLY A 60 -9.66 -5.98 3.43
N GLY A 61 -9.29 -6.70 2.37
CA GLY A 61 -8.47 -6.19 1.28
C GLY A 61 -9.27 -5.35 0.29
N ALA A 62 -8.58 -4.75 -0.68
CA ALA A 62 -9.22 -3.96 -1.73
C ALA A 62 -9.74 -4.79 -2.90
N GLY A 63 -9.32 -6.05 -3.00
CA GLY A 63 -9.77 -6.95 -4.08
C GLY A 63 -9.27 -6.54 -5.45
N LEU A 64 -8.14 -5.86 -5.54
CA LEU A 64 -7.54 -5.41 -6.79
C LEU A 64 -6.42 -6.36 -7.22
N ASP A 65 -5.78 -6.06 -8.35
CA ASP A 65 -4.73 -6.93 -8.89
C ASP A 65 -3.32 -6.56 -8.39
N ILE A 66 -2.35 -7.41 -8.71
CA ILE A 66 -0.95 -7.21 -8.33
C ILE A 66 -0.36 -5.97 -9.00
N LEU A 67 -0.77 -5.67 -10.23
CA LEU A 67 -0.28 -4.47 -10.91
C LEU A 67 -0.76 -3.19 -10.19
N SER A 68 -1.99 -3.17 -9.70
CA SER A 68 -2.49 -2.06 -8.86
C SER A 68 -1.64 -1.88 -7.61
N TYR A 69 -1.24 -2.97 -6.97
CA TYR A 69 -0.32 -2.93 -5.82
C TYR A 69 1.05 -2.37 -6.22
N ALA A 70 1.61 -2.83 -7.33
CA ALA A 70 2.90 -2.33 -7.82
C ALA A 70 2.84 -0.82 -8.14
N ILE A 71 1.75 -0.36 -8.73
CA ILE A 71 1.50 1.04 -9.02
C ILE A 71 1.46 1.87 -7.72
N ALA A 72 0.81 1.36 -6.68
CA ALA A 72 0.76 2.04 -5.38
C ALA A 72 2.16 2.17 -4.76
N VAL A 73 2.97 1.12 -4.80
CA VAL A 73 4.36 1.17 -4.34
C VAL A 73 5.17 2.19 -5.13
N GLU A 74 5.02 2.21 -6.45
CA GLU A 74 5.69 3.18 -7.33
C GLU A 74 5.33 4.62 -6.97
N GLU A 75 4.05 4.91 -6.79
CA GLU A 75 3.60 6.27 -6.49
C GLU A 75 4.02 6.76 -5.11
N LEU A 76 4.03 5.90 -4.10
CA LEU A 76 4.58 6.26 -2.79
C LEU A 76 6.09 6.46 -2.86
N SER A 77 6.80 5.55 -3.53
CA SER A 77 8.26 5.59 -3.63
C SER A 77 8.76 6.80 -4.42
N ARG A 78 7.94 7.34 -5.32
CA ARG A 78 8.26 8.54 -6.08
C ARG A 78 8.49 9.74 -5.17
N VAL A 79 7.79 9.84 -4.05
CA VAL A 79 7.92 10.94 -3.08
C VAL A 79 8.76 10.55 -1.87
N ASP A 80 8.73 9.29 -1.45
CA ASP A 80 9.53 8.77 -0.33
C ASP A 80 9.72 7.26 -0.46
N GLY A 81 10.95 6.85 -0.74
CA GLY A 81 11.31 5.43 -0.89
C GLY A 81 11.03 4.61 0.36
N GLY A 82 11.26 5.19 1.55
CA GLY A 82 10.98 4.52 2.82
C GLY A 82 9.50 4.18 2.99
N THR A 83 8.61 5.10 2.67
CA THR A 83 7.16 4.86 2.73
C THR A 83 6.73 3.81 1.72
N GLY A 84 7.30 3.83 0.51
CA GLY A 84 7.05 2.79 -0.50
C GLY A 84 7.47 1.41 -0.03
N VAL A 85 8.63 1.29 0.62
CA VAL A 85 9.11 0.03 1.19
C VAL A 85 8.17 -0.47 2.30
N ILE A 86 7.62 0.41 3.12
CA ILE A 86 6.65 0.02 4.16
C ILE A 86 5.46 -0.70 3.53
N LEU A 87 4.86 -0.13 2.49
CA LEU A 87 3.75 -0.79 1.78
C LEU A 87 4.20 -2.12 1.17
N SER A 88 5.32 -2.12 0.48
CA SER A 88 5.86 -3.32 -0.17
C SER A 88 6.08 -4.45 0.84
N ALA A 89 6.74 -4.17 1.95
CA ALA A 89 7.04 -5.16 2.97
C ALA A 89 5.78 -5.63 3.70
N HIS A 90 4.88 -4.73 4.02
CA HIS A 90 3.62 -5.08 4.69
C HIS A 90 2.82 -6.09 3.87
N VAL A 91 2.64 -5.82 2.59
CA VAL A 91 1.83 -6.67 1.70
C VAL A 91 2.54 -8.00 1.41
N SER A 92 3.83 -7.97 1.08
CA SER A 92 4.54 -9.16 0.62
C SER A 92 5.11 -10.01 1.76
N LEU A 93 5.70 -9.40 2.78
CA LEU A 93 6.36 -10.13 3.86
C LEU A 93 5.44 -10.33 5.07
N GLY A 94 4.59 -9.36 5.36
CA GLY A 94 3.67 -9.44 6.49
C GLY A 94 2.39 -10.18 6.17
N SER A 95 1.63 -9.67 5.22
CA SER A 95 0.27 -10.17 4.92
C SER A 95 0.25 -11.44 4.08
N TYR A 96 1.15 -11.57 3.12
CA TYR A 96 1.13 -12.72 2.19
C TYR A 96 1.27 -14.08 2.90
N PRO A 97 2.19 -14.30 3.84
CA PRO A 97 2.29 -15.58 4.52
C PRO A 97 1.00 -15.95 5.26
N ILE A 98 0.34 -14.96 5.86
CA ILE A 98 -0.94 -15.19 6.55
C ILE A 98 -2.01 -15.59 5.54
N TYR A 99 -2.08 -14.87 4.42
CA TYR A 99 -3.04 -15.17 3.36
C TYR A 99 -2.82 -16.55 2.74
N ALA A 100 -1.58 -16.89 2.42
CA ALA A 100 -1.25 -18.12 1.72
C ALA A 100 -1.29 -19.37 2.60
N TYR A 101 -0.90 -19.24 3.87
CA TYR A 101 -0.66 -20.39 4.75
C TYR A 101 -1.44 -20.36 6.05
N GLY A 102 -2.12 -19.26 6.37
CA GLY A 102 -2.89 -19.12 7.60
C GLY A 102 -4.22 -19.87 7.54
N THR A 103 -4.74 -20.21 8.72
CA THR A 103 -6.11 -20.71 8.86
C THR A 103 -7.11 -19.58 8.67
N GLU A 104 -8.40 -19.91 8.46
CA GLU A 104 -9.44 -18.88 8.36
C GLU A 104 -9.53 -18.03 9.64
N GLU A 105 -9.35 -18.64 10.81
CA GLU A 105 -9.31 -17.92 12.08
C GLU A 105 -8.16 -16.93 12.13
N GLN A 106 -6.96 -17.34 11.70
CA GLN A 106 -5.79 -16.46 11.66
C GLN A 106 -5.99 -15.31 10.66
N LYS A 107 -6.57 -15.57 9.52
CA LYS A 107 -6.87 -14.54 8.53
C LYS A 107 -7.86 -13.51 9.08
N GLN A 108 -8.92 -13.95 9.76
CA GLN A 108 -9.90 -13.06 10.37
C GLN A 108 -9.32 -12.22 11.49
N LEU A 109 -8.38 -12.76 12.25
CA LEU A 109 -7.76 -12.06 13.37
C LEU A 109 -6.71 -11.04 12.91
N LEU A 110 -5.93 -11.36 11.87
CA LEU A 110 -4.71 -10.61 11.52
C LEU A 110 -4.86 -9.72 10.29
N PHE A 111 -5.93 -9.88 9.52
CA PHE A 111 -6.22 -9.02 8.37
C PHE A 111 -7.10 -7.82 8.72
#